data_d2e47a696cf3ec04f696082d672a6903
#
_entry.id   d2e47a696cf3ec04f696082d672a6903
#
_cell.length_a   1.000
_cell.length_b   1.000
_cell.length_c   1.000
_cell.angle_alpha   90.00
_cell.angle_beta   90.00
_cell.angle_gamma   90.00
#
_symmetry.space_group_name_H-M   'P 1'
#
loop_
_entity.id
_entity.type
_entity.pdbx_description
1 polymer ?
#
loop_
_entity_poly.entity_id
_entity_poly.type
_entity_poly.pdbx_seq_one_letter_code
_entity_poly.pdbx_strand_id
1 'polypeptide(L)'
;MTTQPAAFLAGKHRPIFWIVLLAIFSLALSIRLDDLSDLPADTVRPLHSARIARGMYYQGLANISEWEREFAIALGKTEQIIEPPILEALTAATYRMLGREELWIAGFYSLLLWTVAGIPLFLLAKELTSAVGALVSLAFYLFLPYAIEMSRSFQPDPLMVAALIFALWALARWGNDQGWRWALLFGILAGLAIFIKAVAIFPILGAWIGLLIGRGEFKKAIRQPQIWVIGALALLPAVIYYFYGSILAGFLSGQSGGRFIPAMLIQPLFYIRWELKAAEVVGQIPIFLGLLGLLFFDSVSKKGYMIGLWGGYILYGLTLPHHIASHPYYHLPLVPIVALSLAPLADTLFRKLDEKWNHSARVHVYVSGLLLAGLVFISWEVHVGFKGVDYRGQIAYWEEIGEKLNYSSAVIALTQDYGYPLSYWGWINARIWPSYGDLRYREKIGGNNPDFASLFTLMTAGQDFFLVTRFEEFDYQPELEQYLYNHYPIYDQGEDYLIFDLQRSINP
;
A
#
# COMPACT_ATOMS: atom_id res chain seq x y z
N MET A 1 6.45 22.81 -35.86
CA MET A 1 5.38 23.63 -35.30
C MET A 1 5.61 23.67 -33.79
N THR A 2 6.12 24.79 -33.28
CA THR A 2 6.28 25.04 -31.86
C THR A 2 4.88 25.27 -31.29
N THR A 3 4.32 24.25 -30.67
CA THR A 3 3.04 24.34 -29.96
C THR A 3 3.24 25.27 -28.76
N GLN A 4 2.68 26.49 -28.86
CA GLN A 4 2.54 27.34 -27.67
C GLN A 4 1.74 26.54 -26.61
N PRO A 5 2.20 26.53 -25.35
CA PRO A 5 1.43 25.87 -24.29
C PRO A 5 0.05 26.52 -24.21
N ALA A 6 -0.99 25.69 -24.08
CA ALA A 6 -2.38 26.12 -24.03
C ALA A 6 -2.56 27.33 -23.10
N ALA A 7 -3.16 28.39 -23.64
CA ALA A 7 -3.37 29.67 -22.96
C ALA A 7 -4.37 29.60 -21.80
N PHE A 8 -4.90 28.40 -21.50
CA PHE A 8 -5.96 28.13 -20.52
C PHE A 8 -5.70 28.70 -19.13
N LEU A 9 -4.45 28.87 -18.73
CA LEU A 9 -4.11 29.34 -17.38
C LEU A 9 -2.96 30.34 -17.40
N ALA A 10 -2.72 31.00 -18.56
CA ALA A 10 -1.79 32.10 -18.70
C ALA A 10 -2.53 33.44 -18.65
N GLY A 11 -1.87 34.50 -18.21
CA GLY A 11 -2.41 35.86 -18.22
C GLY A 11 -3.59 36.08 -17.25
N LYS A 12 -4.73 36.55 -17.75
CA LYS A 12 -5.92 36.93 -16.97
C LYS A 12 -6.58 35.75 -16.21
N HIS A 13 -6.31 34.51 -16.57
CA HIS A 13 -6.92 33.31 -15.94
C HIS A 13 -6.04 32.65 -14.87
N ARG A 14 -4.86 33.18 -14.59
CA ARG A 14 -3.93 32.71 -13.58
C ARG A 14 -4.56 32.57 -12.17
N PRO A 15 -5.47 33.45 -11.71
CA PRO A 15 -6.13 33.25 -10.42
C PRO A 15 -6.99 32.01 -10.35
N ILE A 16 -7.74 31.66 -11.42
CA ILE A 16 -8.58 30.46 -11.48
C ILE A 16 -7.72 29.19 -11.31
N PHE A 17 -6.56 29.15 -11.94
CA PHE A 17 -5.63 28.04 -11.78
C PHE A 17 -5.22 27.82 -10.33
N TRP A 18 -4.83 28.88 -9.62
CA TRP A 18 -4.41 28.77 -8.23
C TRP A 18 -5.57 28.36 -7.32
N ILE A 19 -6.78 28.88 -7.58
CA ILE A 19 -7.98 28.49 -6.84
C ILE A 19 -8.26 27.00 -7.02
N VAL A 20 -8.24 26.50 -8.26
CA VAL A 20 -8.45 25.06 -8.55
C VAL A 20 -7.38 24.19 -7.91
N LEU A 21 -6.11 24.59 -8.04
CA LEU A 21 -4.97 23.85 -7.44
C LEU A 21 -5.09 23.77 -5.92
N LEU A 22 -5.37 24.90 -5.26
CA LEU A 22 -5.57 24.95 -3.81
C LEU A 22 -6.79 24.14 -3.38
N ALA A 23 -7.90 24.22 -4.11
CA ALA A 23 -9.10 23.46 -3.82
C ALA A 23 -8.83 21.93 -3.93
N ILE A 24 -8.09 21.49 -4.95
CA ILE A 24 -7.69 20.08 -5.10
C ILE A 24 -6.91 19.61 -3.87
N PHE A 25 -5.87 20.33 -3.45
CA PHE A 25 -5.08 19.94 -2.27
C PHE A 25 -5.89 20.01 -0.97
N SER A 26 -6.72 21.06 -0.78
CA SER A 26 -7.53 21.22 0.42
C SER A 26 -8.58 20.12 0.56
N LEU A 27 -9.31 19.80 -0.52
CA LEU A 27 -10.29 18.70 -0.54
C LEU A 27 -9.61 17.35 -0.33
N ALA A 28 -8.46 17.13 -1.00
CA ALA A 28 -7.70 15.88 -0.87
C ALA A 28 -7.19 15.65 0.55
N LEU A 29 -6.74 16.71 1.23
CA LEU A 29 -6.34 16.63 2.63
C LEU A 29 -7.53 16.44 3.55
N SER A 30 -8.62 17.18 3.33
CA SER A 30 -9.85 17.09 4.14
C SER A 30 -10.41 15.68 4.16
N ILE A 31 -10.57 15.05 2.98
CA ILE A 31 -11.14 13.68 2.90
C ILE A 31 -10.22 12.63 3.53
N ARG A 32 -8.91 12.84 3.54
CA ARG A 32 -7.95 11.92 4.18
C ARG A 32 -7.88 12.08 5.69
N LEU A 33 -8.18 13.25 6.19
CA LEU A 33 -8.29 13.52 7.63
C LEU A 33 -9.65 13.09 8.19
N ASP A 34 -10.64 12.89 7.32
CA ASP A 34 -11.98 12.50 7.73
C ASP A 34 -11.95 11.12 8.36
N ASP A 35 -12.43 11.05 9.58
CA ASP A 35 -12.49 9.81 10.37
C ASP A 35 -11.16 9.02 10.48
N LEU A 36 -10.04 9.73 10.51
CA LEU A 36 -8.70 9.13 10.55
C LEU A 36 -8.46 8.30 11.82
N SER A 37 -9.19 8.56 12.89
CA SER A 37 -9.08 7.84 14.16
C SER A 37 -9.84 6.52 14.19
N ASP A 38 -10.68 6.24 13.19
CA ASP A 38 -11.31 4.94 13.06
C ASP A 38 -10.33 3.90 12.49
N LEU A 39 -10.63 2.63 12.72
CA LEU A 39 -9.82 1.52 12.25
C LEU A 39 -10.08 1.25 10.77
N PRO A 40 -9.07 0.79 10.00
CA PRO A 40 -9.29 0.33 8.64
C PRO A 40 -10.08 -0.99 8.64
N ALA A 41 -10.88 -1.20 7.59
CA ALA A 41 -11.60 -2.47 7.38
C ALA A 41 -10.66 -3.68 7.24
N ASP A 42 -9.52 -3.50 6.56
CA ASP A 42 -8.42 -4.50 6.53
C ASP A 42 -7.45 -4.18 7.66
N THR A 43 -7.36 -5.08 8.63
CA THR A 43 -6.49 -4.91 9.80
C THR A 43 -5.16 -5.66 9.72
N VAL A 44 -5.03 -6.65 8.81
CA VAL A 44 -3.83 -7.52 8.76
C VAL A 44 -2.55 -6.73 8.55
N ARG A 45 -2.43 -5.97 7.47
CA ARG A 45 -1.20 -5.19 7.17
C ARG A 45 -0.97 -4.01 8.12
N PRO A 46 -2.00 -3.21 8.45
CA PRO A 46 -1.84 -2.14 9.42
C PRO A 46 -1.42 -2.63 10.82
N LEU A 47 -2.03 -3.70 11.31
CA LEU A 47 -1.69 -4.23 12.64
C LEU A 47 -0.35 -4.98 12.65
N HIS A 48 0.07 -5.57 11.53
CA HIS A 48 1.44 -6.07 11.38
C HIS A 48 2.46 -4.96 11.65
N SER A 49 2.34 -3.81 10.98
CA SER A 49 3.22 -2.65 11.21
C SER A 49 3.05 -2.08 12.63
N ALA A 50 1.81 -2.04 13.14
CA ALA A 50 1.53 -1.56 14.50
C ALA A 50 2.19 -2.43 15.58
N ARG A 51 2.20 -3.75 15.43
CA ARG A 51 2.89 -4.68 16.36
C ARG A 51 4.39 -4.44 16.39
N ILE A 52 5.01 -4.18 15.23
CA ILE A 52 6.44 -3.80 15.16
C ILE A 52 6.68 -2.46 15.86
N ALA A 53 5.83 -1.45 15.59
CA ALA A 53 5.94 -0.14 16.24
C ALA A 53 5.72 -0.20 17.76
N ARG A 54 4.75 -1.00 18.21
CA ARG A 54 4.51 -1.31 19.64
C ARG A 54 5.74 -1.90 20.29
N GLY A 55 6.34 -2.94 19.69
CA GLY A 55 7.57 -3.55 20.21
C GLY A 55 8.71 -2.53 20.34
N MET A 56 8.88 -1.64 19.36
CA MET A 56 9.88 -0.56 19.43
C MET A 56 9.54 0.48 20.51
N TYR A 57 8.28 0.83 20.69
CA TYR A 57 7.81 1.78 21.69
C TYR A 57 8.05 1.27 23.10
N TYR A 58 7.61 0.04 23.41
CA TYR A 58 7.69 -0.58 24.73
C TYR A 58 9.14 -0.89 25.16
N GLN A 59 10.03 -1.12 24.21
CA GLN A 59 11.46 -1.34 24.50
C GLN A 59 12.10 -0.16 25.24
N GLY A 60 11.58 1.07 25.05
CA GLY A 60 12.11 2.29 25.68
C GLY A 60 11.37 2.72 26.96
N LEU A 61 10.30 2.03 27.39
CA LEU A 61 9.48 2.43 28.52
C LEU A 61 10.00 1.83 29.84
N ALA A 62 10.17 2.70 30.87
CA ALA A 62 10.64 2.29 32.19
C ALA A 62 9.50 1.95 33.19
N ASN A 63 8.36 2.65 33.10
CA ASN A 63 7.28 2.61 34.10
C ASN A 63 6.05 1.87 33.56
N ILE A 64 6.22 0.62 33.15
CA ILE A 64 5.14 -0.24 32.68
C ILE A 64 5.30 -1.63 33.31
N SER A 65 4.22 -2.42 33.36
CA SER A 65 4.30 -3.78 33.85
C SER A 65 5.29 -4.62 33.03
N GLU A 66 6.00 -5.51 33.69
CA GLU A 66 7.04 -6.32 33.03
C GLU A 66 6.44 -7.25 31.97
N TRP A 67 5.27 -7.85 32.27
CA TRP A 67 4.62 -8.76 31.33
C TRP A 67 4.14 -8.03 30.05
N GLU A 68 3.58 -6.82 30.15
CA GLU A 68 3.17 -6.04 28.98
C GLU A 68 4.37 -5.68 28.10
N ARG A 69 5.48 -5.28 28.74
CA ARG A 69 6.72 -4.97 28.03
C ARG A 69 7.26 -6.20 27.29
N GLU A 70 7.36 -7.33 28.00
CA GLU A 70 7.86 -8.58 27.44
C GLU A 70 6.97 -9.06 26.29
N PHE A 71 5.66 -9.03 26.48
CA PHE A 71 4.68 -9.40 25.46
C PHE A 71 4.84 -8.51 24.20
N ALA A 72 4.82 -7.19 24.36
CA ALA A 72 4.93 -6.24 23.25
C ALA A 72 6.23 -6.41 22.45
N ILE A 73 7.36 -6.59 23.18
CA ILE A 73 8.66 -6.82 22.54
C ILE A 73 8.71 -8.18 21.84
N ALA A 74 8.20 -9.24 22.46
CA ALA A 74 8.16 -10.57 21.88
C ALA A 74 7.29 -10.57 20.62
N LEU A 75 6.09 -9.98 20.71
CA LEU A 75 5.16 -9.85 19.59
C LEU A 75 5.80 -9.11 18.40
N GLY A 76 6.44 -7.96 18.64
CA GLY A 76 7.13 -7.21 17.59
C GLY A 76 8.32 -7.96 16.98
N LYS A 77 9.01 -8.82 17.74
CA LYS A 77 10.12 -9.65 17.23
C LYS A 77 9.65 -10.87 16.44
N THR A 78 8.44 -11.38 16.70
CA THR A 78 7.88 -12.51 15.93
C THR A 78 7.37 -12.07 14.56
N GLU A 79 7.17 -10.77 14.36
CA GLU A 79 6.76 -10.25 13.05
C GLU A 79 7.89 -10.42 12.02
N GLN A 80 7.47 -10.78 10.82
CA GLN A 80 8.39 -10.91 9.70
C GLN A 80 8.74 -9.53 9.15
N ILE A 81 9.93 -9.03 9.48
CA ILE A 81 10.45 -7.77 8.95
C ILE A 81 10.97 -8.02 7.53
N ILE A 82 10.15 -7.74 6.52
CA ILE A 82 10.52 -7.89 5.10
C ILE A 82 11.15 -6.61 4.58
N GLU A 83 10.47 -5.49 4.80
CA GLU A 83 10.91 -4.15 4.44
C GLU A 83 11.56 -3.47 5.65
N PRO A 84 12.47 -2.50 5.45
CA PRO A 84 12.99 -1.66 6.55
C PRO A 84 11.83 -0.96 7.28
N PRO A 85 11.70 -1.11 8.61
CA PRO A 85 10.56 -0.61 9.37
C PRO A 85 10.67 0.91 9.65
N ILE A 86 10.69 1.72 8.57
CA ILE A 86 10.89 3.17 8.65
C ILE A 86 9.68 3.87 9.25
N LEU A 87 8.48 3.54 8.75
CA LEU A 87 7.23 4.14 9.22
C LEU A 87 6.94 3.71 10.66
N GLU A 88 7.23 2.46 10.97
CA GLU A 88 7.09 1.88 12.31
C GLU A 88 8.01 2.57 13.32
N ALA A 89 9.27 2.80 12.95
CA ALA A 89 10.22 3.49 13.82
C ALA A 89 9.84 4.97 14.04
N LEU A 90 9.38 5.67 13.00
CA LEU A 90 8.88 7.03 13.10
C LEU A 90 7.64 7.11 14.01
N THR A 91 6.71 6.17 13.83
CA THR A 91 5.50 6.07 14.65
C THR A 91 5.85 5.78 16.11
N ALA A 92 6.72 4.81 16.38
CA ALA A 92 7.17 4.48 17.73
C ALA A 92 7.89 5.67 18.41
N ALA A 93 8.69 6.42 17.66
CA ALA A 93 9.31 7.64 18.19
C ALA A 93 8.26 8.69 18.58
N THR A 94 7.20 8.84 17.79
CA THR A 94 6.09 9.76 18.11
C THR A 94 5.28 9.27 19.30
N TYR A 95 5.03 7.98 19.44
CA TYR A 95 4.40 7.40 20.63
C TYR A 95 5.18 7.72 21.90
N ARG A 96 6.53 7.66 21.86
CA ARG A 96 7.38 8.06 22.99
C ARG A 96 7.23 9.53 23.34
N MET A 97 7.09 10.41 22.34
CA MET A 97 6.89 11.84 22.57
C MET A 97 5.52 12.16 23.18
N LEU A 98 4.48 11.40 22.80
CA LEU A 98 3.12 11.56 23.28
C LEU A 98 2.86 10.81 24.59
N GLY A 99 3.69 9.82 24.92
CA GLY A 99 3.51 8.95 26.09
C GLY A 99 2.39 7.91 25.92
N ARG A 100 1.88 7.70 24.70
CA ARG A 100 0.79 6.74 24.40
C ARG A 100 0.82 6.27 22.95
N GLU A 101 0.22 5.11 22.69
CA GLU A 101 -0.01 4.57 21.36
C GLU A 101 -1.26 5.19 20.73
N GLU A 102 -1.15 5.54 19.46
CA GLU A 102 -2.24 6.11 18.66
C GLU A 102 -2.08 5.66 17.19
N LEU A 103 -2.85 4.67 16.75
CA LEU A 103 -2.72 4.09 15.41
C LEU A 103 -2.86 5.12 14.27
N TRP A 104 -3.71 6.14 14.46
CA TRP A 104 -3.93 7.18 13.46
C TRP A 104 -2.67 7.98 13.09
N ILE A 105 -1.64 7.98 13.95
CA ILE A 105 -0.37 8.71 13.71
C ILE A 105 0.34 8.17 12.47
N ALA A 106 0.41 6.85 12.31
CA ALA A 106 0.99 6.25 11.13
C ALA A 106 0.20 6.59 9.85
N GLY A 107 -1.13 6.55 9.95
CA GLY A 107 -2.02 7.01 8.88
C GLY A 107 -1.80 8.47 8.53
N PHE A 108 -1.59 9.34 9.53
CA PHE A 108 -1.27 10.75 9.32
C PHE A 108 0.05 10.95 8.56
N TYR A 109 1.11 10.22 8.89
CA TYR A 109 2.36 10.27 8.13
C TYR A 109 2.17 9.80 6.68
N SER A 110 1.46 8.71 6.48
CA SER A 110 1.17 8.18 5.16
C SER A 110 0.40 9.17 4.30
N LEU A 111 -0.71 9.73 4.81
CA LEU A 111 -1.53 10.70 4.08
C LEU A 111 -0.80 12.01 3.78
N LEU A 112 0.04 12.48 4.71
CA LEU A 112 0.82 13.70 4.52
C LEU A 112 1.83 13.52 3.39
N LEU A 113 2.61 12.43 3.41
CA LEU A 113 3.60 12.13 2.39
C LEU A 113 2.97 11.88 1.03
N TRP A 114 1.83 11.17 0.97
CA TRP A 114 1.06 10.97 -0.26
C TRP A 114 0.57 12.31 -0.84
N THR A 115 -0.02 13.16 -0.02
CA THR A 115 -0.52 14.47 -0.45
C THR A 115 0.61 15.38 -0.93
N VAL A 116 1.73 15.43 -0.20
CA VAL A 116 2.91 16.22 -0.58
C VAL A 116 3.53 15.69 -1.88
N ALA A 117 3.52 14.38 -2.13
CA ALA A 117 3.96 13.81 -3.39
C ALA A 117 3.12 14.24 -4.61
N GLY A 118 1.92 14.74 -4.40
CA GLY A 118 1.14 15.42 -5.44
C GLY A 118 1.85 16.63 -6.05
N ILE A 119 2.74 17.31 -5.30
CA ILE A 119 3.50 18.47 -5.80
C ILE A 119 4.48 18.04 -6.90
N PRO A 120 5.45 17.13 -6.67
CA PRO A 120 6.35 16.68 -7.73
C PRO A 120 5.62 15.94 -8.84
N LEU A 121 4.50 15.24 -8.58
CA LEU A 121 3.66 14.65 -9.63
C LEU A 121 3.09 15.73 -10.55
N PHE A 122 2.51 16.79 -9.99
CA PHE A 122 2.01 17.93 -10.75
C PHE A 122 3.12 18.59 -11.59
N LEU A 123 4.29 18.82 -10.99
CA LEU A 123 5.43 19.41 -11.68
C LEU A 123 5.92 18.53 -12.81
N LEU A 124 5.99 17.21 -12.62
CA LEU A 124 6.35 16.23 -13.64
C LEU A 124 5.32 16.20 -14.78
N ALA A 125 4.04 16.10 -14.44
CA ALA A 125 2.96 16.11 -15.45
C ALA A 125 2.96 17.40 -16.28
N LYS A 126 3.20 18.55 -15.64
CA LYS A 126 3.33 19.86 -16.31
C LYS A 126 4.52 19.91 -17.25
N GLU A 127 5.63 19.29 -16.88
CA GLU A 127 6.85 19.21 -17.73
C GLU A 127 6.63 18.26 -18.92
N LEU A 128 5.92 17.18 -18.71
CA LEU A 128 5.60 16.20 -19.75
C LEU A 128 4.53 16.71 -20.73
N THR A 129 3.59 17.55 -20.27
CA THR A 129 2.45 17.99 -21.08
C THR A 129 2.17 19.50 -20.94
N SER A 130 1.23 19.86 -20.05
CA SER A 130 0.80 21.24 -19.79
C SER A 130 0.27 21.41 -18.36
N ALA A 131 -0.08 22.64 -18.00
CA ALA A 131 -0.69 22.92 -16.71
C ALA A 131 -2.07 22.27 -16.54
N VAL A 132 -2.84 22.13 -17.62
CA VAL A 132 -4.16 21.47 -17.61
C VAL A 132 -4.00 19.97 -17.44
N GLY A 133 -3.14 19.35 -18.26
CA GLY A 133 -2.82 17.93 -18.10
C GLY A 133 -2.33 17.61 -16.69
N ALA A 134 -1.51 18.51 -16.11
CA ALA A 134 -1.02 18.36 -14.74
C ALA A 134 -2.14 18.44 -13.68
N LEU A 135 -3.14 19.31 -13.84
CA LEU A 135 -4.30 19.36 -12.93
C LEU A 135 -5.11 18.06 -12.97
N VAL A 136 -5.35 17.51 -14.17
CA VAL A 136 -6.07 16.24 -14.31
C VAL A 136 -5.27 15.07 -13.73
N SER A 137 -3.97 15.02 -13.99
CA SER A 137 -3.07 14.03 -13.39
C SER A 137 -3.09 14.10 -11.86
N LEU A 138 -2.99 15.29 -11.29
CA LEU A 138 -3.05 15.54 -9.84
C LEU A 138 -4.41 15.15 -9.26
N ALA A 139 -5.51 15.55 -9.91
CA ALA A 139 -6.85 15.20 -9.48
C ALA A 139 -7.06 13.68 -9.47
N PHE A 140 -6.66 12.98 -10.53
CA PHE A 140 -6.73 11.52 -10.57
C PHE A 140 -5.93 10.88 -9.43
N TYR A 141 -4.67 11.29 -9.22
CA TYR A 141 -3.79 10.76 -8.18
C TYR A 141 -4.36 10.95 -6.77
N LEU A 142 -4.92 12.13 -6.50
CA LEU A 142 -5.39 12.49 -5.16
C LEU A 142 -6.83 12.02 -4.86
N PHE A 143 -7.67 11.77 -5.87
CA PHE A 143 -9.10 11.46 -5.65
C PHE A 143 -9.51 10.07 -6.11
N LEU A 144 -8.56 9.23 -6.49
CA LEU A 144 -8.86 7.83 -6.74
C LEU A 144 -9.31 7.16 -5.43
N PRO A 145 -10.53 6.58 -5.33
CA PRO A 145 -11.07 6.09 -4.06
C PRO A 145 -10.14 5.11 -3.33
N TYR A 146 -9.65 4.10 -4.01
CA TYR A 146 -8.68 3.15 -3.45
C TYR A 146 -7.40 3.83 -2.93
N ALA A 147 -6.89 4.84 -3.65
CA ALA A 147 -5.70 5.58 -3.22
C ALA A 147 -5.98 6.51 -2.02
N ILE A 148 -7.22 6.99 -1.85
CA ILE A 148 -7.61 7.74 -0.65
C ILE A 148 -7.51 6.82 0.57
N GLU A 149 -8.08 5.64 0.50
CA GLU A 149 -8.07 4.65 1.57
C GLU A 149 -6.64 4.20 1.90
N MET A 150 -5.90 3.72 0.90
CA MET A 150 -4.55 3.18 1.11
C MET A 150 -3.54 4.24 1.56
N SER A 151 -3.69 5.50 1.14
CA SER A 151 -2.83 6.58 1.61
C SER A 151 -2.95 6.90 3.11
N ARG A 152 -3.95 6.33 3.82
CA ARG A 152 -4.16 6.46 5.27
C ARG A 152 -3.67 5.21 6.02
N SER A 153 -3.19 4.20 5.33
CA SER A 153 -2.84 2.90 5.92
C SER A 153 -1.47 2.92 6.61
N PHE A 154 -1.36 2.17 7.69
CA PHE A 154 -0.09 1.89 8.37
C PHE A 154 0.66 0.76 7.65
N GLN A 155 1.23 1.09 6.49
CA GLN A 155 2.04 0.17 5.69
C GLN A 155 3.07 0.95 4.85
N PRO A 156 4.15 0.31 4.36
CA PRO A 156 5.23 1.01 3.65
C PRO A 156 4.84 1.52 2.26
N ASP A 157 3.74 1.02 1.67
CA ASP A 157 3.37 1.29 0.29
C ASP A 157 3.11 2.77 -0.03
N PRO A 158 2.34 3.54 0.78
CA PRO A 158 2.15 4.97 0.54
C PRO A 158 3.47 5.76 0.56
N LEU A 159 4.35 5.44 1.51
CA LEU A 159 5.66 6.07 1.64
C LEU A 159 6.54 5.75 0.43
N MET A 160 6.55 4.49 -0.03
CA MET A 160 7.28 4.07 -1.22
C MET A 160 6.77 4.78 -2.48
N VAL A 161 5.45 4.89 -2.70
CA VAL A 161 4.88 5.59 -3.86
C VAL A 161 5.21 7.08 -3.82
N ALA A 162 5.17 7.71 -2.64
CA ALA A 162 5.58 9.10 -2.49
C ALA A 162 7.06 9.29 -2.91
N ALA A 163 7.97 8.46 -2.38
CA ALA A 163 9.39 8.50 -2.75
C ALA A 163 9.62 8.21 -4.23
N LEU A 164 8.87 7.27 -4.82
CA LEU A 164 8.88 6.96 -6.26
C LEU A 164 8.54 8.21 -7.09
N ILE A 165 7.47 8.93 -6.75
CA ILE A 165 7.06 10.13 -7.49
C ILE A 165 8.14 11.21 -7.42
N PHE A 166 8.74 11.44 -6.25
CA PHE A 166 9.87 12.36 -6.13
C PHE A 166 11.07 11.93 -6.98
N ALA A 167 11.39 10.63 -7.00
CA ALA A 167 12.46 10.08 -7.85
C ALA A 167 12.16 10.28 -9.34
N LEU A 168 10.94 10.00 -9.77
CA LEU A 168 10.50 10.17 -11.16
C LEU A 168 10.60 11.63 -11.61
N TRP A 169 10.19 12.58 -10.75
CA TRP A 169 10.35 14.00 -11.04
C TRP A 169 11.83 14.40 -11.14
N ALA A 170 12.67 13.96 -10.20
CA ALA A 170 14.10 14.23 -10.23
C ALA A 170 14.78 13.62 -11.47
N LEU A 171 14.34 12.42 -11.91
CA LEU A 171 14.79 11.79 -13.16
C LEU A 171 14.46 12.64 -14.39
N ALA A 172 13.23 13.17 -14.50
CA ALA A 172 12.85 14.05 -15.60
C ALA A 172 13.70 15.33 -15.63
N ARG A 173 13.92 15.94 -14.44
CA ARG A 173 14.80 17.12 -14.30
C ARG A 173 16.24 16.80 -14.70
N TRP A 174 16.78 15.63 -14.28
CA TRP A 174 18.09 15.20 -14.74
C TRP A 174 18.11 14.96 -16.25
N GLY A 175 17.06 14.38 -16.81
CA GLY A 175 16.90 14.23 -18.24
C GLY A 175 17.07 15.54 -19.01
N ASN A 176 16.58 16.64 -18.49
CA ASN A 176 16.64 17.95 -19.17
C ASN A 176 17.97 18.68 -18.94
N ASP A 177 18.52 18.65 -17.74
CA ASP A 177 19.68 19.45 -17.34
C ASP A 177 20.99 18.63 -17.33
N GLN A 178 20.93 17.32 -17.12
CA GLN A 178 22.08 16.39 -16.93
C GLN A 178 23.11 16.90 -15.89
N GLY A 179 22.67 17.80 -15.00
CA GLY A 179 23.51 18.35 -13.92
C GLY A 179 23.68 17.38 -12.76
N TRP A 180 24.83 17.45 -12.07
CA TRP A 180 25.13 16.61 -10.92
C TRP A 180 24.12 16.72 -9.79
N ARG A 181 23.55 17.90 -9.55
CA ARG A 181 22.50 18.09 -8.52
C ARG A 181 21.30 17.19 -8.74
N TRP A 182 20.84 17.07 -9.99
CA TRP A 182 19.70 16.24 -10.34
C TRP A 182 20.07 14.77 -10.38
N ALA A 183 21.29 14.44 -10.79
CA ALA A 183 21.81 13.07 -10.74
C ALA A 183 21.85 12.53 -9.30
N LEU A 184 22.41 13.30 -8.38
CA LEU A 184 22.48 12.95 -6.96
C LEU A 184 21.09 12.89 -6.33
N LEU A 185 20.24 13.88 -6.58
CA LEU A 185 18.87 13.89 -6.05
C LEU A 185 18.06 12.70 -6.56
N PHE A 186 18.13 12.39 -7.85
CA PHE A 186 17.49 11.20 -8.42
C PHE A 186 18.02 9.91 -7.77
N GLY A 187 19.32 9.75 -7.69
CA GLY A 187 19.94 8.56 -7.07
C GLY A 187 19.51 8.35 -5.61
N ILE A 188 19.51 9.42 -4.81
CA ILE A 188 19.09 9.37 -3.39
C ILE A 188 17.60 9.04 -3.26
N LEU A 189 16.72 9.71 -4.03
CA LEU A 189 15.28 9.48 -3.96
C LEU A 189 14.88 8.11 -4.51
N ALA A 190 15.54 7.66 -5.58
CA ALA A 190 15.39 6.31 -6.10
C ALA A 190 15.84 5.26 -5.06
N GLY A 191 17.00 5.51 -4.42
CA GLY A 191 17.51 4.66 -3.34
C GLY A 191 16.55 4.60 -2.16
N LEU A 192 15.98 5.71 -1.76
CA LEU A 192 14.96 5.76 -0.70
C LEU A 192 13.72 4.95 -1.08
N ALA A 193 13.19 5.13 -2.29
CA ALA A 193 12.01 4.38 -2.73
C ALA A 193 12.26 2.86 -2.76
N ILE A 194 13.42 2.43 -3.30
CA ILE A 194 13.81 1.02 -3.38
C ILE A 194 14.12 0.46 -1.97
N PHE A 195 14.69 1.27 -1.07
CA PHE A 195 14.98 0.87 0.31
C PHE A 195 13.69 0.67 1.10
N ILE A 196 12.70 1.56 0.96
CA ILE A 196 11.39 1.41 1.62
C ILE A 196 10.71 0.13 1.12
N LYS A 197 10.69 -0.12 -0.19
CA LYS A 197 10.14 -1.34 -0.78
C LYS A 197 10.80 -1.64 -2.12
N ALA A 198 11.48 -2.79 -2.20
CA ALA A 198 12.33 -3.15 -3.33
C ALA A 198 11.62 -3.12 -4.70
N VAL A 199 10.30 -3.30 -4.73
CA VAL A 199 9.51 -3.31 -5.99
C VAL A 199 9.54 -1.96 -6.73
N ALA A 200 9.88 -0.86 -6.05
CA ALA A 200 10.05 0.45 -6.68
C ALA A 200 11.18 0.46 -7.75
N ILE A 201 12.09 -0.50 -7.71
CA ILE A 201 13.17 -0.63 -8.71
C ILE A 201 12.60 -0.77 -10.14
N PHE A 202 11.49 -1.47 -10.32
CA PHE A 202 10.94 -1.76 -11.64
C PHE A 202 10.47 -0.49 -12.38
N PRO A 203 9.56 0.34 -11.83
CA PRO A 203 9.15 1.58 -12.48
C PRO A 203 10.29 2.60 -12.59
N ILE A 204 11.20 2.67 -11.60
CA ILE A 204 12.35 3.58 -11.63
C ILE A 204 13.30 3.19 -12.76
N LEU A 205 13.70 1.93 -12.83
CA LEU A 205 14.60 1.43 -13.87
C LEU A 205 13.95 1.51 -15.24
N GLY A 206 12.66 1.17 -15.34
CA GLY A 206 11.89 1.28 -16.57
C GLY A 206 11.86 2.71 -17.10
N ALA A 207 11.53 3.69 -16.27
CA ALA A 207 11.52 5.10 -16.64
C ALA A 207 12.90 5.61 -17.06
N TRP A 208 13.94 5.22 -16.32
CA TRP A 208 15.32 5.63 -16.60
C TRP A 208 15.81 5.08 -17.95
N ILE A 209 15.66 3.79 -18.17
CA ILE A 209 16.02 3.15 -19.46
C ILE A 209 15.19 3.75 -20.59
N GLY A 210 13.88 3.89 -20.40
CA GLY A 210 12.97 4.45 -21.39
C GLY A 210 13.33 5.89 -21.78
N LEU A 211 13.72 6.72 -20.80
CA LEU A 211 14.22 8.07 -21.03
C LEU A 211 15.51 8.07 -21.89
N LEU A 212 16.48 7.23 -21.53
CA LEU A 212 17.78 7.15 -22.23
C LEU A 212 17.61 6.64 -23.67
N ILE A 213 16.76 5.65 -23.89
CA ILE A 213 16.43 5.14 -25.22
C ILE A 213 15.71 6.21 -26.04
N GLY A 214 14.70 6.88 -25.47
CA GLY A 214 13.94 7.92 -26.12
C GLY A 214 14.78 9.13 -26.53
N ARG A 215 15.91 9.36 -25.86
CA ARG A 215 16.91 10.39 -26.20
C ARG A 215 17.97 9.91 -27.19
N GLY A 216 18.05 8.62 -27.48
CA GLY A 216 19.15 8.03 -28.27
C GLY A 216 20.51 8.04 -27.54
N GLU A 217 20.52 8.22 -26.23
CA GLU A 217 21.73 8.43 -25.44
C GLU A 217 22.20 7.18 -24.66
N PHE A 218 21.48 6.07 -24.77
CA PHE A 218 21.73 4.89 -23.93
C PHE A 218 23.19 4.41 -23.92
N LYS A 219 23.79 4.26 -25.12
CA LYS A 219 25.21 3.82 -25.23
C LYS A 219 26.21 4.86 -24.71
N LYS A 220 25.90 6.15 -24.83
CA LYS A 220 26.73 7.24 -24.33
C LYS A 220 26.61 7.35 -22.81
N ALA A 221 25.39 7.20 -22.29
CA ALA A 221 25.08 7.33 -20.88
C ALA A 221 25.87 6.34 -20.02
N ILE A 222 25.97 5.07 -20.43
CA ILE A 222 26.73 4.01 -19.68
C ILE A 222 28.18 4.43 -19.42
N ARG A 223 28.76 5.31 -20.26
CA ARG A 223 30.13 5.80 -20.10
C ARG A 223 30.25 7.03 -19.18
N GLN A 224 29.11 7.61 -18.76
CA GLN A 224 29.10 8.79 -17.89
C GLN A 224 29.24 8.39 -16.43
N PRO A 225 30.12 9.02 -15.64
CA PRO A 225 30.26 8.74 -14.21
C PRO A 225 28.96 8.91 -13.42
N GLN A 226 28.10 9.85 -13.83
CA GLN A 226 26.81 10.09 -13.20
C GLN A 226 25.94 8.84 -13.15
N ILE A 227 25.91 8.02 -14.22
CA ILE A 227 25.09 6.79 -14.28
C ILE A 227 25.50 5.81 -13.19
N TRP A 228 26.79 5.65 -12.97
CA TRP A 228 27.31 4.76 -11.94
C TRP A 228 27.05 5.26 -10.53
N VAL A 229 27.16 6.58 -10.32
CA VAL A 229 26.81 7.22 -9.04
C VAL A 229 25.31 7.11 -8.77
N ILE A 230 24.45 7.38 -9.75
CA ILE A 230 23.00 7.19 -9.62
C ILE A 230 22.70 5.72 -9.27
N GLY A 231 23.27 4.76 -10.01
CA GLY A 231 23.08 3.33 -9.76
C GLY A 231 23.53 2.91 -8.35
N ALA A 232 24.70 3.40 -7.90
CA ALA A 232 25.19 3.12 -6.56
C ALA A 232 24.26 3.69 -5.48
N LEU A 233 23.87 4.96 -5.58
CA LEU A 233 22.95 5.59 -4.63
C LEU A 233 21.57 4.92 -4.61
N ALA A 234 21.09 4.50 -5.77
CA ALA A 234 19.79 3.85 -5.88
C ALA A 234 19.78 2.41 -5.34
N LEU A 235 20.86 1.67 -5.47
CA LEU A 235 20.85 0.24 -5.17
C LEU A 235 21.55 -0.13 -3.86
N LEU A 236 22.67 0.54 -3.50
CA LEU A 236 23.47 0.13 -2.35
C LEU A 236 22.70 0.07 -1.03
N PRO A 237 21.81 1.03 -0.69
CA PRO A 237 21.09 0.95 0.57
C PRO A 237 20.25 -0.32 0.69
N ALA A 238 19.50 -0.66 -0.37
CA ALA A 238 18.67 -1.85 -0.39
C ALA A 238 19.53 -3.13 -0.44
N VAL A 239 20.58 -3.17 -1.27
CA VAL A 239 21.50 -4.33 -1.35
C VAL A 239 22.12 -4.61 0.00
N ILE A 240 22.61 -3.59 0.71
CA ILE A 240 23.21 -3.75 2.04
C ILE A 240 22.17 -4.32 3.02
N TYR A 241 20.95 -3.78 3.03
CA TYR A 241 19.89 -4.25 3.92
C TYR A 241 19.52 -5.72 3.66
N TYR A 242 19.25 -6.08 2.41
CA TYR A 242 18.86 -7.43 2.05
C TYR A 242 20.00 -8.43 2.22
N PHE A 243 21.24 -8.03 1.90
CA PHE A 243 22.43 -8.85 2.15
C PHE A 243 22.62 -9.10 3.64
N TYR A 244 22.58 -8.05 4.45
CA TYR A 244 22.71 -8.16 5.90
C TYR A 244 21.59 -9.04 6.48
N GLY A 245 20.33 -8.77 6.13
CA GLY A 245 19.18 -9.50 6.66
C GLY A 245 19.12 -10.96 6.23
N SER A 246 19.56 -11.29 5.01
CA SER A 246 19.48 -12.67 4.50
C SER A 246 20.69 -13.52 4.91
N ILE A 247 21.90 -12.94 4.93
CA ILE A 247 23.15 -13.71 5.07
C ILE A 247 23.75 -13.55 6.47
N LEU A 248 23.79 -12.33 7.01
CA LEU A 248 24.47 -12.08 8.29
C LEU A 248 23.54 -12.22 9.49
N ALA A 249 22.35 -11.62 9.43
CA ALA A 249 21.40 -11.61 10.55
C ALA A 249 20.32 -12.70 10.45
N GLY A 250 20.08 -13.27 9.27
CA GLY A 250 19.18 -14.40 9.05
C GLY A 250 17.67 -14.08 9.07
N PHE A 251 17.25 -12.87 9.46
CA PHE A 251 15.82 -12.53 9.61
C PHE A 251 15.04 -12.48 8.28
N LEU A 252 15.74 -12.42 7.14
CA LEU A 252 15.15 -12.49 5.80
C LEU A 252 15.32 -13.87 5.13
N SER A 253 15.98 -14.83 5.74
CA SER A 253 16.33 -16.11 5.11
C SER A 253 15.12 -16.92 4.62
N GLY A 254 13.98 -16.84 5.31
CA GLY A 254 12.71 -17.49 4.92
C GLY A 254 11.90 -16.74 3.86
N GLN A 255 12.26 -15.50 3.50
CA GLN A 255 11.44 -14.62 2.68
C GLN A 255 11.70 -14.70 1.17
N SER A 256 12.79 -15.34 0.75
CA SER A 256 13.20 -15.42 -0.66
C SER A 256 12.48 -16.53 -1.44
N GLY A 257 11.93 -17.53 -0.76
CA GLY A 257 11.23 -18.66 -1.37
C GLY A 257 9.81 -18.33 -1.84
N GLY A 258 9.40 -18.86 -3.02
CA GLY A 258 7.99 -18.85 -3.46
C GLY A 258 7.48 -17.53 -4.05
N ARG A 259 8.30 -16.48 -4.17
CA ARG A 259 7.85 -15.19 -4.72
C ARG A 259 7.77 -15.17 -6.26
N PHE A 260 8.72 -15.80 -6.93
CA PHE A 260 8.71 -15.99 -8.37
C PHE A 260 8.20 -17.38 -8.71
N ILE A 261 6.99 -17.46 -9.29
CA ILE A 261 6.31 -18.71 -9.65
C ILE A 261 6.13 -18.72 -11.19
N PRO A 262 7.13 -19.19 -11.96
CA PRO A 262 7.08 -19.14 -13.43
C PRO A 262 5.90 -19.95 -14.01
N ALA A 263 5.42 -20.97 -13.34
CA ALA A 263 4.26 -21.74 -13.75
C ALA A 263 2.97 -20.90 -13.84
N MET A 264 2.87 -19.78 -13.14
CA MET A 264 1.72 -18.88 -13.26
C MET A 264 1.74 -18.11 -14.59
N LEU A 265 2.92 -17.81 -15.16
CA LEU A 265 3.06 -17.00 -16.37
C LEU A 265 2.48 -17.66 -17.61
N ILE A 266 2.31 -18.99 -17.62
CA ILE A 266 1.69 -19.73 -18.72
C ILE A 266 0.18 -19.96 -18.50
N GLN A 267 -0.39 -19.48 -17.40
CA GLN A 267 -1.80 -19.64 -17.06
C GLN A 267 -2.61 -18.40 -17.47
N PRO A 268 -3.59 -18.50 -18.37
CA PRO A 268 -4.43 -17.34 -18.76
C PRO A 268 -5.12 -16.67 -17.56
N LEU A 269 -5.53 -17.46 -16.57
CA LEU A 269 -6.20 -16.98 -15.36
C LEU A 269 -5.32 -16.01 -14.55
N PHE A 270 -4.00 -16.14 -14.62
CA PHE A 270 -3.07 -15.19 -14.00
C PHE A 270 -3.27 -13.76 -14.54
N TYR A 271 -3.33 -13.61 -15.86
CA TYR A 271 -3.49 -12.30 -16.51
C TYR A 271 -4.85 -11.68 -16.24
N ILE A 272 -5.90 -12.51 -16.17
CA ILE A 272 -7.26 -12.05 -15.80
C ILE A 272 -7.26 -11.53 -14.36
N ARG A 273 -6.68 -12.27 -13.43
CA ARG A 273 -6.59 -11.85 -12.02
C ARG A 273 -5.74 -10.58 -11.84
N TRP A 274 -4.62 -10.50 -12.55
CA TRP A 274 -3.78 -9.30 -12.54
C TRP A 274 -4.56 -8.08 -13.01
N GLU A 275 -5.26 -8.21 -14.15
CA GLU A 275 -6.09 -7.13 -14.69
C GLU A 275 -7.20 -6.73 -13.72
N LEU A 276 -7.93 -7.69 -13.15
CA LEU A 276 -8.97 -7.41 -12.17
C LEU A 276 -8.42 -6.68 -10.93
N LYS A 277 -7.25 -7.08 -10.42
CA LYS A 277 -6.61 -6.41 -9.28
C LYS A 277 -6.09 -5.01 -9.63
N ALA A 278 -5.56 -4.82 -10.83
CA ALA A 278 -5.20 -3.50 -11.33
C ALA A 278 -6.43 -2.60 -11.49
N ALA A 279 -7.53 -3.15 -12.02
CA ALA A 279 -8.80 -2.43 -12.20
C ALA A 279 -9.48 -2.08 -10.87
N GLU A 280 -9.35 -2.92 -9.83
CA GLU A 280 -9.79 -2.62 -8.46
C GLU A 280 -9.12 -1.36 -7.92
N VAL A 281 -7.85 -1.13 -8.26
CA VAL A 281 -7.06 0.02 -7.79
C VAL A 281 -7.27 1.26 -8.63
N VAL A 282 -7.13 1.18 -9.95
CA VAL A 282 -7.12 2.37 -10.83
C VAL A 282 -8.31 2.45 -11.78
N GLY A 283 -9.13 1.41 -11.86
CA GLY A 283 -10.25 1.31 -12.79
C GLY A 283 -9.83 0.85 -14.19
N GLN A 284 -10.67 0.07 -14.87
CA GLN A 284 -10.40 -0.43 -16.24
C GLN A 284 -10.33 0.72 -17.26
N ILE A 285 -11.28 1.65 -17.19
CA ILE A 285 -11.33 2.79 -18.12
C ILE A 285 -10.07 3.66 -18.01
N PRO A 286 -9.60 4.07 -16.82
CA PRO A 286 -8.34 4.80 -16.70
C PRO A 286 -7.11 4.04 -17.19
N ILE A 287 -7.03 2.72 -17.02
CA ILE A 287 -5.94 1.90 -17.59
C ILE A 287 -5.93 2.04 -19.12
N PHE A 288 -7.08 1.82 -19.76
CA PHE A 288 -7.20 1.92 -21.21
C PHE A 288 -6.90 3.34 -21.72
N LEU A 289 -7.47 4.37 -21.09
CA LEU A 289 -7.21 5.78 -21.44
C LEU A 289 -5.75 6.16 -21.19
N GLY A 290 -5.12 5.64 -20.15
CA GLY A 290 -3.70 5.84 -19.87
C GLY A 290 -2.80 5.25 -20.97
N LEU A 291 -3.09 4.02 -21.41
CA LEU A 291 -2.38 3.42 -22.53
C LEU A 291 -2.59 4.21 -23.83
N LEU A 292 -3.83 4.64 -24.10
CA LEU A 292 -4.13 5.52 -25.25
C LEU A 292 -3.38 6.85 -25.13
N GLY A 293 -3.25 7.41 -23.94
CA GLY A 293 -2.55 8.65 -23.65
C GLY A 293 -1.08 8.64 -24.10
N LEU A 294 -0.43 7.46 -24.14
CA LEU A 294 0.96 7.31 -24.64
C LEU A 294 1.12 7.81 -26.09
N LEU A 295 0.06 7.77 -26.89
CA LEU A 295 0.10 8.22 -28.28
C LEU A 295 0.16 9.75 -28.40
N PHE A 296 -0.24 10.50 -27.37
CA PHE A 296 -0.41 11.95 -27.40
C PHE A 296 0.78 12.74 -26.85
N PHE A 297 1.85 12.09 -26.38
CA PHE A 297 3.08 12.79 -26.03
C PHE A 297 3.77 13.34 -27.28
N ASP A 298 4.29 14.56 -27.20
CA ASP A 298 4.83 15.35 -28.30
C ASP A 298 6.27 14.99 -28.68
N SER A 299 7.03 14.32 -27.80
CA SER A 299 8.43 13.97 -28.05
C SER A 299 8.73 12.50 -27.80
N VAL A 300 9.72 11.98 -28.52
CA VAL A 300 10.20 10.59 -28.39
C VAL A 300 10.77 10.34 -26.99
N SER A 301 11.41 11.33 -26.40
CA SER A 301 11.95 11.26 -25.04
C SER A 301 10.85 11.07 -24.00
N LYS A 302 9.78 11.88 -24.07
CA LYS A 302 8.63 11.77 -23.17
C LYS A 302 7.88 10.44 -23.35
N LYS A 303 7.69 10.02 -24.62
CA LYS A 303 7.12 8.70 -24.94
C LYS A 303 7.98 7.58 -24.36
N GLY A 304 9.29 7.63 -24.56
CA GLY A 304 10.23 6.65 -24.04
C GLY A 304 10.17 6.57 -22.53
N TYR A 305 10.14 7.70 -21.83
CA TYR A 305 9.99 7.78 -20.38
C TYR A 305 8.72 7.05 -19.90
N MET A 306 7.57 7.35 -20.51
CA MET A 306 6.29 6.77 -20.11
C MET A 306 6.13 5.31 -20.51
N ILE A 307 6.61 4.92 -21.70
CA ILE A 307 6.65 3.50 -22.13
C ILE A 307 7.55 2.71 -21.17
N GLY A 308 8.67 3.31 -20.74
CA GLY A 308 9.54 2.70 -19.73
C GLY A 308 8.85 2.49 -18.39
N LEU A 309 8.05 3.45 -17.91
CA LEU A 309 7.26 3.30 -16.69
C LEU A 309 6.26 2.13 -16.79
N TRP A 310 5.50 2.05 -17.88
CA TRP A 310 4.58 0.93 -18.13
C TRP A 310 5.34 -0.40 -18.26
N GLY A 311 6.47 -0.40 -18.98
CA GLY A 311 7.35 -1.58 -19.11
C GLY A 311 7.88 -2.04 -17.75
N GLY A 312 8.28 -1.10 -16.89
CA GLY A 312 8.67 -1.39 -15.51
C GLY A 312 7.54 -2.02 -14.70
N TYR A 313 6.32 -1.49 -14.79
CA TYR A 313 5.16 -2.09 -14.12
C TYR A 313 4.85 -3.49 -14.65
N ILE A 314 4.94 -3.72 -15.97
CA ILE A 314 4.75 -5.05 -16.57
C ILE A 314 5.83 -6.01 -16.05
N LEU A 315 7.10 -5.59 -16.07
CA LEU A 315 8.20 -6.42 -15.57
C LEU A 315 8.03 -6.76 -14.09
N TYR A 316 7.54 -5.82 -13.28
CA TYR A 316 7.18 -6.06 -11.89
C TYR A 316 6.15 -7.19 -11.75
N GLY A 317 5.04 -7.12 -12.48
CA GLY A 317 4.01 -8.16 -12.44
C GLY A 317 4.49 -9.53 -12.91
N LEU A 318 5.34 -9.58 -13.94
CA LEU A 318 5.94 -10.83 -14.42
C LEU A 318 6.97 -11.41 -13.44
N THR A 319 7.63 -10.56 -12.64
CA THR A 319 8.62 -10.99 -11.64
C THR A 319 7.97 -11.49 -10.35
N LEU A 320 6.84 -10.90 -9.94
CA LEU A 320 6.11 -11.24 -8.72
C LEU A 320 4.66 -11.66 -9.02
N PRO A 321 4.45 -12.73 -9.81
CA PRO A 321 3.14 -13.06 -10.38
C PRO A 321 2.10 -13.39 -9.31
N HIS A 322 2.46 -14.06 -8.22
CA HIS A 322 1.53 -14.37 -7.15
C HIS A 322 1.00 -13.09 -6.48
N HIS A 323 1.89 -12.19 -6.12
CA HIS A 323 1.56 -10.97 -5.39
C HIS A 323 0.68 -10.04 -6.22
N ILE A 324 1.06 -9.81 -7.48
CA ILE A 324 0.33 -8.90 -8.37
C ILE A 324 -1.09 -9.41 -8.70
N ALA A 325 -1.31 -10.75 -8.69
CA ALA A 325 -2.60 -11.35 -8.98
C ALA A 325 -3.50 -11.56 -7.75
N SER A 326 -2.98 -11.34 -6.53
CA SER A 326 -3.70 -11.65 -5.29
C SER A 326 -4.03 -10.43 -4.42
N HIS A 327 -3.21 -9.38 -4.44
CA HIS A 327 -3.36 -8.26 -3.53
C HIS A 327 -3.41 -6.92 -4.27
N PRO A 328 -4.46 -6.11 -4.08
CA PRO A 328 -4.62 -4.86 -4.79
C PRO A 328 -3.55 -3.81 -4.44
N TYR A 329 -3.06 -3.73 -3.20
CA TYR A 329 -2.06 -2.73 -2.81
C TYR A 329 -0.71 -2.84 -3.55
N TYR A 330 -0.39 -4.00 -4.17
CA TYR A 330 0.78 -4.11 -5.06
C TYR A 330 0.64 -3.27 -6.35
N HIS A 331 -0.57 -2.80 -6.66
CA HIS A 331 -0.81 -1.92 -7.81
C HIS A 331 -0.72 -0.42 -7.48
N LEU A 332 -0.43 -0.02 -6.24
CA LEU A 332 -0.27 1.39 -5.89
C LEU A 332 0.76 2.14 -6.75
N PRO A 333 1.90 1.55 -7.19
CA PRO A 333 2.79 2.20 -8.15
C PRO A 333 2.15 2.50 -9.52
N LEU A 334 1.06 1.81 -9.89
CA LEU A 334 0.33 2.07 -11.15
C LEU A 334 -0.45 3.39 -11.08
N VAL A 335 -0.85 3.85 -9.90
CA VAL A 335 -1.62 5.09 -9.72
C VAL A 335 -0.92 6.31 -10.35
N PRO A 336 0.34 6.66 -9.99
CA PRO A 336 1.04 7.76 -10.63
C PRO A 336 1.34 7.50 -12.12
N ILE A 337 1.52 6.25 -12.55
CA ILE A 337 1.77 5.91 -13.96
C ILE A 337 0.53 6.25 -14.81
N VAL A 338 -0.65 5.81 -14.38
CA VAL A 338 -1.92 6.13 -15.06
C VAL A 338 -2.20 7.62 -14.99
N ALA A 339 -2.02 8.25 -13.82
CA ALA A 339 -2.20 9.70 -13.65
C ALA A 339 -1.39 10.52 -14.67
N LEU A 340 -0.10 10.21 -14.82
CA LEU A 340 0.78 10.87 -15.79
C LEU A 340 0.39 10.56 -17.25
N SER A 341 -0.11 9.36 -17.52
CA SER A 341 -0.52 8.93 -18.85
C SER A 341 -1.83 9.60 -19.32
N LEU A 342 -2.72 9.96 -18.38
CA LEU A 342 -3.95 10.70 -18.69
C LEU A 342 -3.69 12.17 -19.04
N ALA A 343 -2.59 12.74 -18.58
CA ALA A 343 -2.27 14.16 -18.76
C ALA A 343 -2.25 14.64 -20.21
N PRO A 344 -1.58 13.97 -21.19
CA PRO A 344 -1.55 14.43 -22.57
C PRO A 344 -2.91 14.30 -23.28
N LEU A 345 -3.71 13.31 -22.88
CA LEU A 345 -5.06 13.14 -23.42
C LEU A 345 -5.97 14.30 -22.95
N ALA A 346 -5.92 14.63 -21.68
CA ALA A 346 -6.62 15.77 -21.12
C ALA A 346 -6.17 17.10 -21.76
N ASP A 347 -4.87 17.32 -21.91
CA ASP A 347 -4.32 18.51 -22.59
C ASP A 347 -4.85 18.64 -24.01
N THR A 348 -4.87 17.54 -24.78
CA THR A 348 -5.36 17.54 -26.14
C THR A 348 -6.85 17.84 -26.23
N LEU A 349 -7.66 17.26 -25.31
CA LEU A 349 -9.10 17.51 -25.25
C LEU A 349 -9.40 18.97 -24.91
N PHE A 350 -8.75 19.49 -23.86
CA PHE A 350 -8.94 20.89 -23.44
C PHE A 350 -8.50 21.88 -24.49
N ARG A 351 -7.38 21.64 -25.18
CA ARG A 351 -6.92 22.50 -26.25
C ARG A 351 -7.95 22.58 -27.37
N LYS A 352 -8.52 21.45 -27.81
CA LYS A 352 -9.57 21.43 -28.85
C LYS A 352 -10.84 22.15 -28.41
N LEU A 353 -11.23 21.99 -27.13
CA LEU A 353 -12.36 22.72 -26.58
C LEU A 353 -12.10 24.23 -26.53
N ASP A 354 -10.94 24.65 -26.10
CA ASP A 354 -10.53 26.04 -25.99
C ASP A 354 -10.49 26.73 -27.37
N GLU A 355 -9.91 26.07 -28.37
CA GLU A 355 -9.91 26.52 -29.77
C GLU A 355 -11.34 26.66 -30.32
N LYS A 356 -12.21 25.64 -30.10
CA LYS A 356 -13.59 25.64 -30.59
C LYS A 356 -14.44 26.79 -30.00
N TRP A 357 -14.12 27.23 -28.79
CA TRP A 357 -14.89 28.23 -28.04
C TRP A 357 -14.16 29.59 -27.93
N ASN A 358 -13.20 29.84 -28.85
CA ASN A 358 -12.45 31.11 -28.96
C ASN A 358 -11.84 31.60 -27.63
N HIS A 359 -11.25 30.68 -26.87
CA HIS A 359 -10.58 31.00 -25.61
C HIS A 359 -11.47 31.71 -24.57
N SER A 360 -12.77 31.35 -24.55
CA SER A 360 -13.75 31.97 -23.69
C SER A 360 -13.50 31.69 -22.21
N ALA A 361 -13.34 32.74 -21.40
CA ALA A 361 -13.25 32.62 -19.94
C ALA A 361 -14.40 31.83 -19.32
N ARG A 362 -15.60 31.89 -19.90
CA ARG A 362 -16.77 31.14 -19.39
C ARG A 362 -16.54 29.63 -19.50
N VAL A 363 -15.95 29.14 -20.57
CA VAL A 363 -15.63 27.71 -20.75
C VAL A 363 -14.64 27.26 -19.68
N HIS A 364 -13.62 28.06 -19.41
CA HIS A 364 -12.63 27.77 -18.36
C HIS A 364 -13.30 27.65 -16.97
N VAL A 365 -14.21 28.56 -16.65
CA VAL A 365 -14.97 28.53 -15.38
C VAL A 365 -15.87 27.31 -15.33
N TYR A 366 -16.61 26.99 -16.40
CA TYR A 366 -17.50 25.82 -16.44
C TYR A 366 -16.73 24.51 -16.30
N VAL A 367 -15.65 24.34 -17.03
CA VAL A 367 -14.83 23.11 -16.96
C VAL A 367 -14.16 22.95 -15.60
N SER A 368 -13.62 24.05 -15.04
CA SER A 368 -13.05 24.02 -13.69
C SER A 368 -14.14 23.72 -12.64
N GLY A 369 -15.32 24.29 -12.79
CA GLY A 369 -16.47 24.03 -11.92
C GLY A 369 -16.93 22.58 -11.98
N LEU A 370 -17.01 21.99 -13.18
CA LEU A 370 -17.34 20.56 -13.35
C LEU A 370 -16.29 19.65 -12.74
N LEU A 371 -15.01 19.97 -12.91
CA LEU A 371 -13.93 19.22 -12.27
C LEU A 371 -14.10 19.26 -10.74
N LEU A 372 -14.22 20.45 -10.16
CA LEU A 372 -14.37 20.60 -8.72
C LEU A 372 -15.65 19.93 -8.19
N ALA A 373 -16.75 20.04 -8.91
CA ALA A 373 -18.01 19.36 -8.54
C ALA A 373 -17.84 17.83 -8.55
N GLY A 374 -17.12 17.28 -9.55
CA GLY A 374 -16.78 15.86 -9.59
C GLY A 374 -15.91 15.42 -8.41
N LEU A 375 -14.90 16.24 -8.04
CA LEU A 375 -14.05 15.95 -6.89
C LEU A 375 -14.81 16.03 -5.55
N VAL A 376 -15.73 16.99 -5.41
CA VAL A 376 -16.61 17.08 -4.24
C VAL A 376 -17.54 15.86 -4.19
N PHE A 377 -18.09 15.43 -5.32
CA PHE A 377 -18.92 14.21 -5.39
C PHE A 377 -18.15 12.97 -4.98
N ILE A 378 -16.94 12.75 -5.52
CA ILE A 378 -16.08 11.62 -5.12
C ILE A 378 -15.75 11.70 -3.62
N SER A 379 -15.43 12.91 -3.12
CA SER A 379 -15.14 13.09 -1.69
C SER A 379 -16.35 12.77 -0.82
N TRP A 380 -17.55 13.11 -1.28
CA TRP A 380 -18.80 12.77 -0.59
C TRP A 380 -19.04 11.25 -0.55
N GLU A 381 -18.87 10.56 -1.68
CA GLU A 381 -19.00 9.09 -1.74
C GLU A 381 -18.03 8.39 -0.79
N VAL A 382 -16.79 8.83 -0.77
CA VAL A 382 -15.76 8.29 0.14
C VAL A 382 -16.11 8.60 1.60
N HIS A 383 -16.56 9.83 1.91
CA HIS A 383 -17.03 10.23 3.23
C HIS A 383 -18.15 9.32 3.73
N VAL A 384 -19.17 9.09 2.88
CA VAL A 384 -20.27 8.19 3.22
C VAL A 384 -19.76 6.77 3.47
N GLY A 385 -18.82 6.30 2.67
CA GLY A 385 -18.16 5.00 2.88
C GLY A 385 -17.46 4.90 4.24
N PHE A 386 -16.69 5.91 4.63
CA PHE A 386 -16.00 5.92 5.93
C PHE A 386 -16.96 5.99 7.13
N LYS A 387 -18.12 6.65 6.98
CA LYS A 387 -19.13 6.72 8.04
C LYS A 387 -20.11 5.55 8.04
N GLY A 388 -20.05 4.69 7.02
CA GLY A 388 -20.98 3.56 6.88
C GLY A 388 -20.77 2.45 7.90
N VAL A 389 -19.55 2.29 8.40
CA VAL A 389 -19.19 1.30 9.43
C VAL A 389 -18.27 1.96 10.44
N ASP A 390 -18.55 1.79 11.73
CA ASP A 390 -17.70 2.25 12.84
C ASP A 390 -16.99 1.04 13.46
N TYR A 391 -15.69 0.96 13.30
CA TYR A 391 -14.87 -0.14 13.81
C TYR A 391 -14.30 0.11 15.22
N ARG A 392 -14.54 1.28 15.83
CA ARG A 392 -13.99 1.63 17.17
C ARG A 392 -14.44 0.67 18.26
N GLY A 393 -15.66 0.13 18.13
CA GLY A 393 -16.19 -0.87 19.04
C GLY A 393 -15.38 -2.17 19.10
N GLN A 394 -14.63 -2.48 18.03
CA GLN A 394 -13.79 -3.67 18.00
C GLN A 394 -12.66 -3.64 19.03
N ILE A 395 -12.18 -2.47 19.43
CA ILE A 395 -11.12 -2.34 20.45
C ILE A 395 -11.63 -2.93 21.78
N ALA A 396 -12.78 -2.43 22.27
CA ALA A 396 -13.36 -2.90 23.52
C ALA A 396 -13.73 -4.40 23.47
N TYR A 397 -14.20 -4.89 22.32
CA TYR A 397 -14.49 -6.30 22.12
C TYR A 397 -13.24 -7.19 22.31
N TRP A 398 -12.12 -6.83 21.71
CA TRP A 398 -10.89 -7.62 21.85
C TRP A 398 -10.26 -7.49 23.25
N GLU A 399 -10.34 -6.31 23.86
CA GLU A 399 -9.91 -6.09 25.25
C GLU A 399 -10.72 -6.98 26.22
N GLU A 400 -12.04 -7.05 26.05
CA GLU A 400 -12.91 -7.93 26.84
C GLU A 400 -12.52 -9.41 26.74
N ILE A 401 -12.24 -9.91 25.51
CA ILE A 401 -11.78 -11.28 25.31
C ILE A 401 -10.45 -11.51 26.01
N GLY A 402 -9.52 -10.55 25.94
CA GLY A 402 -8.24 -10.60 26.61
C GLY A 402 -8.38 -10.72 28.13
N GLU A 403 -9.23 -9.89 28.72
CA GLU A 403 -9.54 -9.93 30.17
C GLU A 403 -10.17 -11.27 30.60
N LYS A 404 -11.16 -11.75 29.84
CA LYS A 404 -11.84 -13.04 30.14
C LYS A 404 -10.89 -14.23 30.12
N LEU A 405 -9.91 -14.22 29.23
CA LEU A 405 -8.87 -15.23 29.14
C LEU A 405 -7.68 -14.96 30.05
N ASN A 406 -7.75 -13.89 30.87
CA ASN A 406 -6.68 -13.46 31.77
C ASN A 406 -5.32 -13.35 31.06
N TYR A 407 -5.34 -12.88 29.81
CA TYR A 407 -4.17 -12.69 28.95
C TYR A 407 -3.33 -13.98 28.79
N SER A 408 -3.99 -15.14 28.77
CA SER A 408 -3.31 -16.44 28.68
C SER A 408 -2.50 -16.56 27.39
N SER A 409 -1.30 -17.11 27.48
CA SER A 409 -0.48 -17.48 26.33
C SER A 409 -0.85 -18.84 25.71
N ALA A 410 -1.72 -19.59 26.39
CA ALA A 410 -2.11 -20.94 26.00
C ALA A 410 -3.50 -20.96 25.32
N VAL A 411 -3.65 -20.17 24.27
CA VAL A 411 -4.90 -20.03 23.51
C VAL A 411 -4.68 -20.44 22.06
N ILE A 412 -5.58 -21.31 21.56
CA ILE A 412 -5.75 -21.54 20.12
C ILE A 412 -7.02 -20.85 19.66
N ALA A 413 -7.02 -20.24 18.48
CA ALA A 413 -8.15 -19.43 18.02
C ALA A 413 -8.50 -19.66 16.55
N LEU A 414 -9.78 -19.87 16.28
CA LEU A 414 -10.40 -19.70 14.96
C LEU A 414 -10.99 -18.30 14.91
N THR A 415 -10.20 -17.36 14.40
CA THR A 415 -10.48 -15.93 14.50
C THR A 415 -10.21 -15.19 13.19
N GLN A 416 -10.75 -13.98 13.04
CA GLN A 416 -10.51 -13.14 11.88
C GLN A 416 -9.07 -12.62 11.84
N ASP A 417 -8.65 -12.24 10.64
CA ASP A 417 -7.39 -11.54 10.35
C ASP A 417 -6.17 -12.20 11.00
N TYR A 418 -6.14 -13.54 10.98
CA TYR A 418 -5.02 -14.33 11.56
C TYR A 418 -4.67 -13.96 12.99
N GLY A 419 -5.65 -13.47 13.77
CA GLY A 419 -5.48 -13.09 15.17
C GLY A 419 -4.74 -11.77 15.41
N TYR A 420 -4.55 -10.93 14.38
CA TYR A 420 -3.92 -9.62 14.54
C TYR A 420 -4.69 -8.72 15.53
N PRO A 421 -6.04 -8.57 15.44
CA PRO A 421 -6.80 -7.81 16.41
C PRO A 421 -6.71 -8.38 17.85
N LEU A 422 -6.85 -9.71 17.99
CA LEU A 422 -6.73 -10.39 19.27
C LEU A 422 -5.37 -10.14 19.92
N SER A 423 -4.29 -10.19 19.14
CA SER A 423 -2.95 -9.99 19.69
C SER A 423 -2.63 -8.51 19.95
N TYR A 424 -3.23 -7.59 19.20
CA TYR A 424 -2.96 -6.17 19.37
C TYR A 424 -3.79 -5.55 20.50
N TRP A 425 -5.09 -5.79 20.54
CA TRP A 425 -5.97 -5.23 21.59
C TRP A 425 -6.24 -6.20 22.71
N GLY A 426 -6.40 -7.49 22.42
CA GLY A 426 -6.64 -8.51 23.46
C GLY A 426 -5.38 -9.01 24.16
N TRP A 427 -4.19 -8.57 23.77
CA TRP A 427 -2.90 -8.98 24.36
C TRP A 427 -2.70 -10.50 24.44
N ILE A 428 -3.27 -11.24 23.47
CA ILE A 428 -3.16 -12.69 23.36
C ILE A 428 -2.52 -13.06 22.03
N ASN A 429 -1.35 -13.68 22.06
CA ASN A 429 -0.70 -14.24 20.88
C ASN A 429 -1.14 -15.70 20.67
N ALA A 430 -2.38 -15.87 20.23
CA ALA A 430 -2.98 -17.20 20.06
C ALA A 430 -2.30 -18.00 18.93
N ARG A 431 -2.28 -19.31 19.09
CA ARG A 431 -2.04 -20.23 17.97
C ARG A 431 -3.26 -20.20 17.04
N ILE A 432 -3.08 -19.92 15.75
CA ILE A 432 -4.21 -19.77 14.86
C ILE A 432 -4.60 -21.14 14.29
N TRP A 433 -5.87 -21.52 14.51
CA TRP A 433 -6.45 -22.66 13.84
C TRP A 433 -6.65 -22.35 12.35
N PRO A 434 -6.26 -23.25 11.43
CA PRO A 434 -6.37 -22.98 9.99
C PRO A 434 -7.82 -22.83 9.56
N SER A 435 -8.09 -21.82 8.72
CA SER A 435 -9.38 -21.68 8.06
C SER A 435 -9.62 -22.80 7.05
N TYR A 436 -10.87 -23.03 6.70
CA TYR A 436 -11.22 -23.96 5.61
C TYR A 436 -10.53 -23.59 4.30
N GLY A 437 -10.39 -22.28 4.04
CA GLY A 437 -9.66 -21.76 2.90
C GLY A 437 -8.18 -22.14 2.90
N ASP A 438 -7.51 -22.06 4.07
CA ASP A 438 -6.10 -22.44 4.23
C ASP A 438 -5.87 -23.93 4.03
N LEU A 439 -6.76 -24.76 4.57
CA LEU A 439 -6.71 -26.21 4.39
C LEU A 439 -6.85 -26.58 2.91
N ARG A 440 -7.83 -26.03 2.20
CA ARG A 440 -8.00 -26.24 0.75
C ARG A 440 -6.85 -25.70 -0.09
N TYR A 441 -6.25 -24.56 0.31
CA TYR A 441 -5.09 -24.01 -0.38
C TYR A 441 -3.90 -24.96 -0.25
N ARG A 442 -3.64 -25.50 0.94
CA ARG A 442 -2.56 -26.47 1.17
C ARG A 442 -2.69 -27.69 0.24
N GLU A 443 -3.90 -28.24 0.09
CA GLU A 443 -4.15 -29.33 -0.85
C GLU A 443 -3.86 -28.96 -2.32
N LYS A 444 -4.29 -27.77 -2.73
CA LYS A 444 -4.05 -27.28 -4.11
C LYS A 444 -2.58 -27.13 -4.48
N ILE A 445 -1.71 -26.82 -3.51
CA ILE A 445 -0.26 -26.70 -3.73
C ILE A 445 0.48 -28.04 -3.55
N GLY A 446 -0.27 -29.16 -3.42
CA GLY A 446 0.30 -30.50 -3.31
C GLY A 446 0.75 -30.88 -1.91
N GLY A 447 0.35 -30.14 -0.88
CA GLY A 447 0.51 -30.51 0.52
C GLY A 447 -0.61 -31.47 0.95
N ASN A 448 -0.29 -32.41 1.84
CA ASN A 448 -1.30 -33.24 2.50
C ASN A 448 -1.78 -32.56 3.77
N ASN A 449 -3.10 -32.43 3.95
CA ASN A 449 -3.65 -32.09 5.25
C ASN A 449 -3.57 -33.36 6.13
N PRO A 450 -3.12 -33.24 7.41
CA PRO A 450 -3.33 -34.35 8.37
C PRO A 450 -4.82 -34.62 8.53
N ASP A 451 -5.18 -35.84 8.94
CA ASP A 451 -6.54 -36.11 9.38
C ASP A 451 -6.90 -35.21 10.57
N PHE A 452 -8.20 -35.02 10.78
CA PHE A 452 -8.70 -34.08 11.80
C PHE A 452 -8.13 -34.40 13.19
N ALA A 453 -8.10 -35.63 13.62
CA ALA A 453 -7.65 -36.01 14.97
C ALA A 453 -6.17 -35.70 15.17
N SER A 454 -5.33 -36.00 14.17
CA SER A 454 -3.90 -35.63 14.16
C SER A 454 -3.69 -34.14 14.18
N LEU A 455 -4.45 -33.39 13.36
CA LEU A 455 -4.39 -31.93 13.31
C LEU A 455 -4.80 -31.32 14.63
N PHE A 456 -5.93 -31.77 15.21
CA PHE A 456 -6.44 -31.28 16.47
C PHE A 456 -5.44 -31.51 17.60
N THR A 457 -4.95 -32.74 17.74
CA THR A 457 -3.94 -33.07 18.78
C THR A 457 -2.69 -32.22 18.64
N LEU A 458 -2.19 -32.03 17.42
CA LEU A 458 -1.00 -31.22 17.16
C LEU A 458 -1.22 -29.75 17.51
N MET A 459 -2.37 -29.21 17.10
CA MET A 459 -2.65 -27.77 17.23
C MET A 459 -3.08 -27.38 18.64
N THR A 460 -3.75 -28.26 19.38
CA THR A 460 -4.19 -28.00 20.75
C THR A 460 -3.16 -28.39 21.84
N ALA A 461 -2.07 -29.04 21.44
CA ALA A 461 -1.04 -29.46 22.39
C ALA A 461 -0.50 -28.24 23.18
N GLY A 462 -0.67 -28.29 24.54
CA GLY A 462 -0.26 -27.22 25.46
C GLY A 462 -1.15 -25.96 25.40
N GLN A 463 -2.36 -26.07 24.86
CA GLN A 463 -3.34 -24.98 24.87
C GLN A 463 -4.41 -25.26 25.95
N ASP A 464 -4.79 -24.19 26.66
CA ASP A 464 -5.79 -24.23 27.72
C ASP A 464 -7.19 -23.91 27.20
N PHE A 465 -7.27 -23.05 26.20
CA PHE A 465 -8.53 -22.55 25.65
C PHE A 465 -8.59 -22.64 24.13
N PHE A 466 -9.80 -22.92 23.61
CA PHE A 466 -10.12 -22.79 22.19
C PHE A 466 -11.11 -21.63 22.00
N LEU A 467 -10.66 -20.56 21.36
CA LEU A 467 -11.47 -19.37 21.06
C LEU A 467 -12.02 -19.45 19.63
N VAL A 468 -13.32 -19.25 19.49
CA VAL A 468 -13.99 -19.07 18.18
C VAL A 468 -14.59 -17.68 18.14
N THR A 469 -14.23 -16.89 17.14
CA THR A 469 -14.86 -15.59 16.82
C THR A 469 -15.33 -15.50 15.37
N ARG A 470 -15.03 -16.51 14.55
CA ARG A 470 -15.49 -16.65 13.16
C ARG A 470 -16.46 -17.82 13.04
N PHE A 471 -17.72 -17.55 13.37
CA PHE A 471 -18.76 -18.60 13.32
C PHE A 471 -18.99 -19.18 11.92
N GLU A 472 -18.98 -18.34 10.86
CA GLU A 472 -19.06 -18.86 9.49
C GLU A 472 -17.97 -19.89 9.17
N GLU A 473 -16.73 -19.64 9.59
CA GLU A 473 -15.62 -20.58 9.41
C GLU A 473 -15.76 -21.82 10.29
N PHE A 474 -16.38 -21.67 11.46
CA PHE A 474 -16.68 -22.77 12.36
C PHE A 474 -17.73 -23.69 11.75
N ASP A 475 -18.80 -23.14 11.19
CA ASP A 475 -19.87 -23.87 10.47
C ASP A 475 -19.31 -24.64 9.24
N TYR A 476 -18.29 -24.09 8.56
CA TYR A 476 -17.61 -24.80 7.46
C TYR A 476 -16.72 -25.96 7.92
N GLN A 477 -16.51 -26.15 9.22
CA GLN A 477 -15.68 -27.19 9.82
C GLN A 477 -16.50 -28.05 10.82
N PRO A 478 -17.50 -28.80 10.37
CA PRO A 478 -18.42 -29.52 11.26
C PRO A 478 -17.73 -30.57 12.14
N GLU A 479 -16.59 -31.14 11.71
CA GLU A 479 -15.81 -32.05 12.55
C GLU A 479 -15.21 -31.34 13.76
N LEU A 480 -14.71 -30.12 13.57
CA LEU A 480 -14.19 -29.30 14.66
C LEU A 480 -15.30 -28.89 15.62
N GLU A 481 -16.42 -28.43 15.10
CA GLU A 481 -17.57 -28.00 15.88
C GLU A 481 -18.09 -29.14 16.75
N GLN A 482 -18.42 -30.28 16.14
CA GLN A 482 -18.93 -31.44 16.88
C GLN A 482 -17.92 -31.96 17.91
N TYR A 483 -16.63 -31.95 17.55
CA TYR A 483 -15.60 -32.43 18.46
C TYR A 483 -15.49 -31.53 19.70
N LEU A 484 -15.46 -30.23 19.53
CA LEU A 484 -15.38 -29.28 20.65
C LEU A 484 -16.59 -29.39 21.57
N TYR A 485 -17.82 -29.36 21.03
CA TYR A 485 -19.04 -29.48 21.84
C TYR A 485 -19.18 -30.83 22.56
N ASN A 486 -18.69 -31.92 21.98
CA ASN A 486 -18.81 -33.23 22.58
C ASN A 486 -17.75 -33.54 23.62
N HIS A 487 -16.58 -32.84 23.62
CA HIS A 487 -15.45 -33.20 24.46
C HIS A 487 -15.09 -32.14 25.48
N TYR A 488 -15.42 -30.86 25.23
CA TYR A 488 -14.97 -29.75 26.08
C TYR A 488 -16.12 -28.89 26.57
N PRO A 489 -16.12 -28.47 27.86
CA PRO A 489 -17.13 -27.54 28.36
C PRO A 489 -16.89 -26.14 27.81
N ILE A 490 -17.98 -25.40 27.64
CA ILE A 490 -17.92 -23.97 27.36
C ILE A 490 -17.38 -23.26 28.62
N TYR A 491 -16.29 -22.53 28.44
CA TYR A 491 -15.70 -21.71 29.49
C TYR A 491 -16.45 -20.38 29.60
N ASP A 492 -16.67 -19.71 28.47
CA ASP A 492 -17.44 -18.46 28.36
C ASP A 492 -17.99 -18.30 26.95
N GLN A 493 -19.09 -17.57 26.79
CA GLN A 493 -19.70 -17.27 25.50
C GLN A 493 -20.36 -15.91 25.49
N GLY A 494 -20.31 -15.23 24.36
CA GLY A 494 -21.01 -13.99 24.08
C GLY A 494 -21.78 -14.07 22.75
N GLU A 495 -22.24 -12.92 22.28
CA GLU A 495 -22.95 -12.84 20.99
C GLU A 495 -22.01 -13.20 19.81
N ASP A 496 -20.76 -12.74 19.87
CA ASP A 496 -19.78 -12.84 18.78
C ASP A 496 -18.53 -13.68 19.13
N TYR A 497 -18.53 -14.40 20.26
CA TYR A 497 -17.44 -15.30 20.62
C TYR A 497 -17.90 -16.52 21.41
N LEU A 498 -17.08 -17.58 21.34
CA LEU A 498 -17.25 -18.82 22.08
C LEU A 498 -15.88 -19.31 22.54
N ILE A 499 -15.74 -19.68 23.80
CA ILE A 499 -14.50 -20.17 24.41
C ILE A 499 -14.75 -21.54 25.03
N PHE A 500 -13.96 -22.53 24.63
CA PHE A 500 -13.96 -23.87 25.21
C PHE A 500 -12.78 -24.02 26.17
N ASP A 501 -13.00 -24.69 27.31
CA ASP A 501 -11.95 -25.10 28.27
C ASP A 501 -11.36 -26.45 27.81
N LEU A 502 -10.13 -26.42 27.29
CA LEU A 502 -9.43 -27.61 26.83
C LEU A 502 -8.78 -28.41 27.97
N GLN A 503 -8.70 -27.87 29.16
CA GLN A 503 -8.14 -28.55 30.32
C GLN A 503 -9.14 -29.54 30.97
N ARG A 504 -10.44 -29.37 30.67
CA ARG A 504 -11.51 -30.21 31.23
C ARG A 504 -12.20 -30.97 30.09
N SER A 505 -12.30 -32.29 30.23
CA SER A 505 -13.07 -33.11 29.30
C SER A 505 -14.47 -33.38 29.87
N ILE A 506 -15.50 -33.27 29.01
CA ILE A 506 -16.90 -33.63 29.34
C ILE A 506 -17.03 -35.15 29.42
N ASN A 507 -16.32 -35.85 28.53
CA ASN A 507 -16.27 -37.31 28.48
C ASN A 507 -14.79 -37.72 28.52
N PRO A 508 -14.31 -38.27 29.65
CA PRO A 508 -12.94 -38.75 29.79
C PRO A 508 -12.62 -39.96 28.96
#